data_8efeb07537b66c8281e742931911cf24
#
_entry.id   8efeb07537b66c8281e742931911cf24
#
_cell.length_a   1.000
_cell.length_b   1.000
_cell.length_c   1.000
_cell.angle_alpha   90.00
_cell.angle_beta   90.00
_cell.angle_gamma   90.00
#
_symmetry.space_group_name_H-M   'P 1'
#
loop_
_entity.id
_entity.type
_entity.pdbx_description
1 polymer ?
#
loop_
_entity_poly.entity_id
_entity_poly.type
_entity_poly.pdbx_seq_one_letter_code
_entity_poly.pdbx_strand_id
1 'polypeptide(L)' 'MTQETLIERLMAENEEFRRLRSEHQGYERELATLNETPSLSVEQHWRVSELKKLKLMAKDHMEAIIRSSRSGVTA' A
#
# COMPACT_ATOMS: atom_id res chain seq x y z
N MET A 1 0.07 7.33 -21.84
CA MET A 1 0.39 7.71 -20.45
C MET A 1 1.07 6.55 -19.74
N THR A 2 2.20 6.79 -19.13
CA THR A 2 2.90 5.77 -18.38
C THR A 2 2.22 5.51 -17.04
N GLN A 3 2.49 4.36 -16.43
CA GLN A 3 1.95 4.05 -15.10
C GLN A 3 2.43 5.04 -14.05
N GLU A 4 3.68 5.49 -14.16
CA GLU A 4 4.24 6.47 -13.23
C GLU A 4 3.48 7.79 -13.29
N THR A 5 3.15 8.25 -14.49
CA THR A 5 2.38 9.50 -14.68
C THR A 5 0.98 9.34 -14.08
N LEU A 6 0.37 8.18 -14.28
CA LEU A 6 -0.95 7.89 -13.71
C LEU A 6 -0.92 7.90 -12.19
N ILE A 7 0.12 7.30 -11.59
CA ILE A 7 0.29 7.29 -10.14
C ILE A 7 0.47 8.70 -9.61
N GLU A 8 1.28 9.52 -10.26
CA GLU A 8 1.47 10.93 -9.87
C GLU A 8 0.15 11.68 -9.91
N ARG A 9 -0.64 11.46 -10.93
CA ARG A 9 -1.94 12.08 -11.09
C ARG A 9 -2.90 11.64 -9.98
N LEU A 10 -2.93 10.36 -9.68
CA LEU A 10 -3.76 9.84 -8.60
C LEU A 10 -3.34 10.39 -7.25
N MET A 11 -2.04 10.57 -7.04
CA MET A 11 -1.53 11.18 -5.81
C MET A 11 -1.97 12.63 -5.68
N ALA A 12 -2.11 13.33 -6.80
CA ALA A 12 -2.54 14.72 -6.80
C ALA A 12 -4.06 14.88 -6.69
N GLU A 13 -4.82 13.97 -7.29
CA GLU A 13 -6.27 14.13 -7.45
C GLU A 13 -7.14 13.18 -6.64
N ASN A 14 -6.61 12.05 -6.22
CA ASN A 14 -7.40 11.04 -5.53
C ASN A 14 -6.97 10.91 -4.06
N GLU A 15 -7.82 11.40 -3.18
CA GLU A 15 -7.56 11.39 -1.74
C GLU A 15 -7.49 9.98 -1.17
N GLU A 16 -8.35 9.08 -1.64
CA GLU A 16 -8.34 7.69 -1.21
C GLU A 16 -7.03 7.00 -1.59
N PHE A 17 -6.54 7.25 -2.80
CA PHE A 17 -5.28 6.68 -3.26
C PHE A 17 -4.11 7.18 -2.40
N ARG A 18 -4.08 8.48 -2.08
CA ARG A 18 -3.05 9.05 -1.19
C ARG A 18 -3.07 8.37 0.18
N ARG A 19 -4.27 8.18 0.73
CA ARG A 19 -4.42 7.54 2.04
C ARG A 19 -3.91 6.10 2.00
N LEU A 20 -4.29 5.34 0.99
CA LEU A 20 -3.85 3.95 0.83
C LEU A 20 -2.33 3.86 0.70
N ARG A 21 -1.74 4.76 -0.07
CA ARG A 21 -0.29 4.78 -0.23
C ARG A 21 0.41 5.10 1.08
N SER A 22 -0.10 6.06 1.83
CA SER A 22 0.44 6.42 3.12
C SER A 22 0.36 5.25 4.10
N GLU A 23 -0.78 4.56 4.14
CA GLU A 23 -0.95 3.37 4.98
C GLU A 23 0.03 2.27 4.58
N HIS A 24 0.16 2.02 3.28
CA HIS A 24 1.07 1.01 2.77
C HIS A 24 2.51 1.30 3.19
N GLN A 25 2.94 2.55 3.07
CA GLN A 25 4.28 2.97 3.49
C GLN A 25 4.48 2.80 5.00
N GLY A 26 3.44 3.10 5.78
CA GLY A 26 3.46 2.91 7.22
C GLY A 26 3.66 1.45 7.60
N TYR A 27 2.94 0.54 6.95
CA TYR A 27 3.10 -0.89 7.17
C TYR A 27 4.50 -1.37 6.79
N GLU A 28 5.04 -0.87 5.69
CA GLU A 28 6.41 -1.23 5.28
C GLU A 28 7.46 -0.78 6.29
N ARG A 29 7.32 0.41 6.85
CA ARG A 29 8.23 0.92 7.86
C ARG A 29 8.18 0.08 9.12
N GLU A 30 6.99 -0.26 9.57
CA GLU A 30 6.83 -1.09 10.77
C GLU A 30 7.41 -2.48 10.54
N LEU A 31 7.18 -3.06 9.38
CA LEU A 31 7.76 -4.36 9.00
C LEU A 31 9.28 -4.29 8.98
N ALA A 32 9.84 -3.23 8.42
CA ALA A 32 11.29 -3.04 8.39
C ALA A 32 11.88 -3.01 9.80
N THR A 33 11.24 -2.28 10.71
CA THR A 33 11.65 -2.20 12.11
C THR A 33 11.61 -3.59 12.77
N LEU A 34 10.55 -4.33 12.54
CA LEU A 34 10.42 -5.67 13.11
C LEU A 34 11.45 -6.64 12.51
N ASN A 35 11.73 -6.52 11.22
CA ASN A 35 12.73 -7.36 10.56
C ASN A 35 14.15 -7.10 11.07
N GLU A 36 14.41 -5.91 11.60
CA GLU A 36 15.72 -5.58 12.19
C GLU A 36 15.84 -6.06 13.63
N THR A 37 14.75 -6.49 14.24
CA THR A 37 14.74 -6.96 15.62
C THR A 37 15.32 -8.37 15.68
N PRO A 38 16.38 -8.60 16.49
CA PRO A 38 17.07 -9.91 16.51
C PRO A 38 16.19 -11.06 16.96
N SER A 39 15.26 -10.81 17.86
CA SER A 39 14.37 -11.86 18.38
C SER A 39 12.98 -11.27 18.59
N LEU A 40 12.01 -11.83 17.89
CA LEU A 40 10.63 -11.36 17.99
C LEU A 40 9.89 -12.13 19.06
N SER A 41 9.09 -11.40 19.86
CA SER A 41 8.14 -12.03 20.78
C SER A 41 6.98 -12.64 19.98
N VAL A 42 6.17 -13.46 20.65
CA VAL A 42 4.97 -14.04 20.02
C VAL A 42 4.05 -12.95 19.49
N GLU A 43 3.86 -11.89 20.27
CA GLU A 43 3.02 -10.77 19.85
C GLU A 43 3.58 -10.07 18.62
N GLN A 44 4.90 -9.91 18.55
CA GLN A 44 5.55 -9.31 17.39
C GLN A 44 5.42 -10.17 16.14
N HIS A 45 5.48 -11.50 16.28
CA HIS A 45 5.24 -12.40 15.17
C HIS A 45 3.81 -12.25 14.64
N TRP A 46 2.83 -12.12 15.52
CA TRP A 46 1.45 -11.87 15.15
C TRP A 46 1.32 -10.54 14.41
N ARG A 47 2.01 -9.51 14.90
CA ARG A 47 1.98 -8.20 14.26
C ARG A 47 2.57 -8.24 12.86
N VAL A 48 3.66 -8.98 12.66
CA VAL A 48 4.27 -9.16 11.34
C VAL A 48 3.25 -9.77 10.37
N SER A 49 2.56 -10.82 10.77
CA SER A 49 1.54 -11.46 9.95
C SER A 49 0.40 -10.50 9.60
N GLU A 50 -0.05 -9.73 10.58
CA GLU A 50 -1.11 -8.74 10.38
C GLU A 50 -0.67 -7.66 9.42
N LEU A 51 0.55 -7.14 9.58
CA LEU A 51 1.08 -6.09 8.72
C LEU A 51 1.20 -6.55 7.27
N LYS A 52 1.64 -7.79 7.05
CA LYS A 52 1.74 -8.34 5.70
C LYS A 52 0.37 -8.41 5.04
N LYS A 53 -0.64 -8.81 5.80
CA LYS A 53 -2.01 -8.87 5.31
C LYS A 53 -2.55 -7.48 4.98
N LEU A 54 -2.37 -6.52 5.88
CA LEU A 54 -2.81 -5.15 5.69
C LEU A 54 -2.11 -4.49 4.50
N LYS A 55 -0.81 -4.73 4.37
CA LYS A 55 -0.02 -4.23 3.26
C LYS A 55 -0.56 -4.75 1.92
N LEU A 56 -0.84 -6.05 1.86
CA LEU A 56 -1.40 -6.66 0.66
C LEU A 56 -2.76 -6.08 0.32
N MET A 57 -3.62 -5.90 1.31
CA MET A 57 -4.94 -5.32 1.10
C MET A 57 -4.85 -3.89 0.57
N ALA A 58 -3.97 -3.08 1.13
CA ALA A 58 -3.76 -1.70 0.66
C ALA A 58 -3.24 -1.69 -0.78
N LYS A 59 -2.31 -2.56 -1.08
CA LYS A 59 -1.76 -2.69 -2.42
C LYS A 59 -2.83 -3.10 -3.43
N ASP A 60 -3.65 -4.07 -3.07
CA ASP A 60 -4.74 -4.54 -3.94
C ASP A 60 -5.74 -3.41 -4.22
N HIS A 61 -6.06 -2.61 -3.19
CA HIS A 61 -6.93 -1.45 -3.35
C HIS A 61 -6.34 -0.42 -4.30
N MET A 62 -5.04 -0.12 -4.14
CA MET A 62 -4.36 0.82 -5.01
C MET A 62 -4.35 0.33 -6.46
N GLU A 63 -4.09 -0.95 -6.67
CA GLU A 63 -4.11 -1.55 -8.01
C GLU A 63 -5.50 -1.49 -8.63
N ALA A 64 -6.55 -1.68 -7.83
CA ALA A 64 -7.91 -1.57 -8.31
C ALA A 64 -8.22 -0.14 -8.76
N ILE A 65 -7.76 0.85 -8.03
CA ILE A 65 -7.94 2.25 -8.40
C ILE A 65 -7.19 2.56 -9.70
N ILE A 66 -5.95 2.09 -9.83
CA ILE A 66 -5.16 2.28 -11.04
C ILE A 66 -5.87 1.65 -12.24
N ARG A 67 -6.35 0.43 -12.08
CA ARG A 67 -7.05 -0.29 -13.14
C ARG A 67 -8.33 0.42 -13.56
N SER A 68 -9.09 0.86 -12.57
CA SER A 68 -10.32 1.61 -12.80
C SER A 68 -10.07 2.92 -13.53
N SER A 69 -8.99 3.61 -13.17
CA SER A 69 -8.62 4.88 -13.81
C SER A 69 -8.24 4.68 -15.28
N ARG A 70 -7.59 3.58 -15.60
CA ARG A 70 -7.26 3.25 -16.99
C ARG A 70 -8.50 2.90 -17.80
N SER A 71 -9.38 2.11 -17.21
CA SER A 71 -10.61 1.66 -17.87
C SER A 71 -11.59 2.80 -18.07
N GLY A 72 -11.64 3.73 -17.14
CA GLY A 72 -12.56 4.86 -17.20
C GLY A 72 -12.34 5.77 -18.40
N VAL A 73 -11.14 5.75 -18.97
CA VAL A 73 -10.81 6.56 -20.12
C VAL A 73 -11.52 6.06 -21.39
N THR A 74 -11.84 4.79 -21.43
CA THR A 74 -12.46 4.16 -22.61
C THR A 74 -13.97 4.06 -22.56
N ALA A 75 -14.55 4.42 -21.47
CA ALA A 75 -16.00 4.32 -21.28
C ALA A 75 -16.78 5.37 -22.06
#